data_c32350e2760bec6e128dac45cfa0bb08
#
_entry.id   c32350e2760bec6e128dac45cfa0bb08
#
_cell.length_a   1.000
_cell.length_b   1.000
_cell.length_c   1.000
_cell.angle_alpha   90.00
_cell.angle_beta   90.00
_cell.angle_gamma   90.00
#
_symmetry.space_group_name_H-M   'P 1'
#
loop_
_entity.id
_entity.type
_entity.pdbx_description
1 polymer ?
#
loop_
_entity_poly.entity_id
_entity_poly.type
_entity_poly.pdbx_seq_one_letter_code
_entity_poly.pdbx_strand_id
1 'polypeptide(L)'
;VLETEGKLTLLDQNRVIRPNKWFRLFATANTVGLGDTSGLYHGTQAINQGQMDRWNIVVGLNYLAAEVESQIVLSKTEGMDAKLVSDMVKVADLTRQGFINGDISTVMSPRTVITWAQNTAIFKDPGFAFRLSFLNKCDETERMLVAEYYQRVFGTDLPESVVGKG
;
A
#
# COMPACT_ATOMS: atom_id res chain seq x y z
N VAL A 1 -15.20 24.37 4.86
CA VAL A 1 -15.55 23.39 5.91
C VAL A 1 -14.46 23.30 6.97
N LEU A 2 -13.20 23.53 6.63
CA LEU A 2 -12.05 23.49 7.55
C LEU A 2 -11.81 24.82 8.32
N GLU A 3 -12.63 25.85 8.12
CA GLU A 3 -12.52 27.13 8.80
C GLU A 3 -13.37 27.16 10.09
N THR A 4 -13.08 28.09 10.97
CA THR A 4 -13.73 28.24 12.30
C THR A 4 -15.25 28.33 12.20
N GLU A 5 -15.77 28.96 11.13
CA GLU A 5 -17.19 28.97 10.78
C GLU A 5 -17.48 28.09 9.57
N GLY A 6 -16.98 26.87 9.57
CA GLY A 6 -17.06 25.94 8.44
C GLY A 6 -18.46 25.90 7.83
N LYS A 7 -18.56 26.21 6.54
CA LYS A 7 -19.79 26.12 5.77
C LYS A 7 -19.48 25.62 4.35
N LEU A 8 -20.41 24.93 3.75
CA LEU A 8 -20.37 24.55 2.35
C LEU A 8 -21.45 25.34 1.61
N THR A 9 -21.05 26.15 0.63
CA THR A 9 -21.96 26.89 -0.21
C THR A 9 -22.13 26.15 -1.54
N LEU A 10 -23.33 25.69 -1.84
CA LEU A 10 -23.71 25.10 -3.11
C LEU A 10 -24.29 26.22 -3.99
N LEU A 11 -23.46 26.76 -4.89
CA LEU A 11 -23.83 27.94 -5.70
C LEU A 11 -24.99 27.65 -6.65
N ASP A 12 -24.98 26.49 -7.27
CA ASP A 12 -26.02 26.01 -8.20
C ASP A 12 -27.38 25.80 -7.55
N GLN A 13 -27.41 25.58 -6.23
CA GLN A 13 -28.65 25.42 -5.45
C GLN A 13 -28.99 26.62 -4.56
N ASN A 14 -28.15 27.66 -4.61
CA ASN A 14 -28.24 28.83 -3.73
C ASN A 14 -28.44 28.43 -2.24
N ARG A 15 -27.70 27.42 -1.82
CA ARG A 15 -27.87 26.81 -0.49
C ARG A 15 -26.55 26.82 0.30
N VAL A 16 -26.64 27.21 1.57
CA VAL A 16 -25.53 27.11 2.51
C VAL A 16 -25.80 25.98 3.50
N ILE A 17 -24.88 25.03 3.56
CA ILE A 17 -24.92 23.90 4.50
C ILE A 17 -23.93 24.20 5.62
N ARG A 18 -24.39 24.12 6.85
CA ARG A 18 -23.55 24.19 8.04
C ARG A 18 -23.34 22.80 8.61
N PRO A 19 -22.12 22.44 9.05
CA PRO A 19 -21.88 21.14 9.64
C PRO A 19 -22.62 21.00 10.98
N ASN A 20 -23.03 19.78 11.29
CA ASN A 20 -23.54 19.45 12.61
C ASN A 20 -22.42 19.64 13.67
N LYS A 21 -22.77 19.92 14.92
CA LYS A 21 -21.81 20.10 16.03
C LYS A 21 -20.90 18.88 16.26
N TRP A 22 -21.33 17.70 15.83
CA TRP A 22 -20.59 16.45 15.93
C TRP A 22 -19.84 16.09 14.64
N PHE A 23 -19.91 16.94 13.63
CA PHE A 23 -19.18 16.71 12.38
C PHE A 23 -17.67 16.66 12.64
N ARG A 24 -17.02 15.67 12.06
CA ARG A 24 -15.55 15.54 12.01
C ARG A 24 -15.14 15.22 10.61
N LEU A 25 -14.06 15.84 10.16
CA LEU A 25 -13.48 15.62 8.84
C LEU A 25 -12.16 14.87 9.00
N PHE A 26 -12.01 13.76 8.27
CA PHE A 26 -10.79 12.99 8.17
C PHE A 26 -10.36 12.95 6.71
N ALA A 27 -9.06 12.99 6.49
CA ALA A 27 -8.47 12.82 5.17
C ALA A 27 -7.25 11.91 5.25
N THR A 28 -6.93 11.24 4.15
CA THR A 28 -5.70 10.47 3.99
C THR A 28 -4.95 10.98 2.77
N ALA A 29 -3.63 10.98 2.85
CA ALA A 29 -2.76 11.37 1.75
C ALA A 29 -1.48 10.51 1.77
N ASN A 30 -0.86 10.34 0.62
CA ASN A 30 0.41 9.62 0.50
C ASN A 30 1.62 10.48 0.87
N THR A 31 1.43 11.80 0.95
CA THR A 31 2.46 12.76 1.35
C THR A 31 1.90 13.69 2.42
N VAL A 32 2.78 14.33 3.18
CA VAL A 32 2.37 15.34 4.19
C VAL A 32 1.92 16.68 3.58
N GLY A 33 1.57 16.70 2.29
CA GLY A 33 1.12 17.92 1.63
C GLY A 33 2.24 18.82 1.10
N LEU A 34 3.49 18.41 1.19
CA LEU A 34 4.64 19.16 0.66
C LEU A 34 4.97 18.79 -0.80
N GLY A 35 4.14 17.95 -1.43
CA GLY A 35 4.44 17.32 -2.71
C GLY A 35 5.42 16.17 -2.54
N ASP A 36 5.80 15.56 -3.65
CA ASP A 36 6.78 14.49 -3.66
C ASP A 36 8.14 15.01 -4.11
N THR A 37 9.07 15.13 -3.16
CA THR A 37 10.47 15.48 -3.44
C THR A 37 11.32 14.26 -3.77
N SER A 38 10.80 13.05 -3.52
CA SER A 38 11.49 11.78 -3.75
C SER A 38 11.29 11.21 -5.17
N GLY A 39 10.28 11.69 -5.89
CA GLY A 39 9.88 11.15 -7.19
C GLY A 39 9.13 9.82 -7.14
N LEU A 40 8.81 9.31 -5.94
CA LEU A 40 8.17 8.00 -5.74
C LEU A 40 6.64 8.07 -5.85
N TYR A 41 6.06 9.24 -5.61
CA TYR A 41 4.61 9.47 -5.63
C TYR A 41 4.24 10.48 -6.73
N HIS A 42 4.45 10.09 -7.98
CA HIS A 42 4.12 10.91 -9.14
C HIS A 42 2.66 11.38 -9.11
N GLY A 43 2.44 12.63 -9.49
CA GLY A 43 1.09 13.23 -9.53
C GLY A 43 0.61 13.82 -8.21
N THR A 44 1.38 13.78 -7.12
CA THR A 44 1.06 14.51 -5.91
C THR A 44 1.43 15.99 -6.07
N GLN A 45 0.50 16.86 -5.69
CA GLN A 45 0.73 18.32 -5.70
C GLN A 45 0.96 18.81 -4.27
N ALA A 46 1.84 19.81 -4.13
CA ALA A 46 2.00 20.49 -2.87
C ALA A 46 0.71 21.22 -2.49
N ILE A 47 0.27 21.00 -1.27
CA ILE A 47 -0.84 21.76 -0.68
C ILE A 47 -0.27 23.09 -0.19
N ASN A 48 -0.97 24.17 -0.44
CA ASN A 48 -0.54 25.48 0.02
C ASN A 48 -0.56 25.52 1.57
N GLN A 49 0.39 26.29 2.12
CA GLN A 49 0.58 26.39 3.58
C GLN A 49 -0.70 26.76 4.34
N GLY A 50 -1.51 27.69 3.82
CA GLY A 50 -2.77 28.08 4.43
C GLY A 50 -3.83 26.96 4.45
N GLN A 51 -3.75 26.01 3.52
CA GLN A 51 -4.61 24.81 3.57
C GLN A 51 -4.09 23.78 4.56
N MET A 52 -2.78 23.65 4.70
CA MET A 52 -2.16 22.75 5.70
C MET A 52 -2.48 23.22 7.13
N ASP A 53 -2.41 24.51 7.38
CA ASP A 53 -2.69 25.11 8.69
C ASP A 53 -4.12 24.88 9.20
N ARG A 54 -5.04 24.54 8.30
CA ARG A 54 -6.43 24.19 8.64
C ARG A 54 -6.62 22.77 9.20
N TRP A 55 -5.60 21.91 9.12
CA TRP A 55 -5.61 20.57 9.69
C TRP A 55 -5.05 20.61 11.11
N ASN A 56 -5.91 20.52 12.11
CA ASN A 56 -5.53 20.64 13.52
C ASN A 56 -4.68 19.45 14.01
N ILE A 57 -4.82 18.28 13.36
CA ILE A 57 -4.10 17.06 13.73
C ILE A 57 -3.63 16.40 12.45
N VAL A 58 -2.32 16.19 12.34
CA VAL A 58 -1.69 15.43 11.26
C VAL A 58 -0.90 14.28 11.88
N VAL A 59 -1.17 13.07 11.45
CA VAL A 59 -0.55 11.85 11.98
C VAL A 59 0.12 11.09 10.84
N GLY A 60 1.40 10.75 11.00
CA GLY A 60 2.09 9.81 10.14
C GLY A 60 1.71 8.37 10.53
N LEU A 61 1.29 7.58 9.54
CA LEU A 61 1.01 6.16 9.72
C LEU A 61 2.13 5.35 9.10
N ASN A 62 2.66 4.40 9.85
CA ASN A 62 3.62 3.40 9.38
C ASN A 62 2.92 2.07 9.09
N TYR A 63 3.66 1.13 8.52
CA TYR A 63 3.21 -0.25 8.38
C TYR A 63 2.94 -0.87 9.75
N LEU A 64 2.02 -1.82 9.78
CA LEU A 64 1.69 -2.58 10.97
C LEU A 64 2.84 -3.52 11.37
N ALA A 65 2.86 -3.93 12.64
CA ALA A 65 3.72 -5.03 13.07
C ALA A 65 3.36 -6.31 12.30
N ALA A 66 4.36 -7.13 11.98
CA ALA A 66 4.21 -8.31 11.12
C ALA A 66 3.15 -9.29 11.63
N GLU A 67 3.04 -9.45 12.96
CA GLU A 67 2.05 -10.31 13.60
C GLU A 67 0.63 -9.80 13.37
N VAL A 68 0.42 -8.50 13.50
CA VAL A 68 -0.89 -7.86 13.29
C VAL A 68 -1.29 -7.93 11.81
N GLU A 69 -0.36 -7.65 10.90
CA GLU A 69 -0.60 -7.77 9.47
C GLU A 69 -0.94 -9.21 9.08
N SER A 70 -0.20 -10.19 9.60
CA SER A 70 -0.49 -11.61 9.37
C SER A 70 -1.90 -12.00 9.81
N GLN A 71 -2.35 -11.52 10.98
CA GLN A 71 -3.72 -11.76 11.45
C GLN A 71 -4.78 -11.15 10.51
N ILE A 72 -4.51 -9.95 9.99
CA ILE A 72 -5.41 -9.30 9.03
C ILE A 72 -5.48 -10.11 7.73
N VAL A 73 -4.34 -10.57 7.21
CA VAL A 73 -4.30 -11.40 5.99
C VAL A 73 -5.08 -12.71 6.22
N LEU A 74 -4.83 -13.40 7.32
CA LEU A 74 -5.55 -14.63 7.69
C LEU A 74 -7.07 -14.42 7.80
N SER A 75 -7.50 -13.30 8.36
CA SER A 75 -8.93 -12.96 8.44
C SER A 75 -9.61 -12.74 7.09
N LYS A 76 -8.83 -12.52 6.03
CA LYS A 76 -9.31 -12.28 4.66
C LYS A 76 -9.09 -13.48 3.72
N THR A 77 -8.46 -14.54 4.21
CA THR A 77 -8.09 -15.73 3.42
C THR A 77 -8.37 -17.01 4.22
N GLU A 78 -9.62 -17.44 4.20
CA GLU A 78 -10.06 -18.64 4.95
C GLU A 78 -9.25 -19.87 4.56
N GLY A 79 -8.83 -20.65 5.56
CA GLY A 79 -8.13 -21.92 5.38
C GLY A 79 -6.67 -21.81 4.94
N MET A 80 -6.09 -20.60 4.90
CA MET A 80 -4.68 -20.44 4.58
C MET A 80 -3.80 -20.78 5.78
N ASP A 81 -2.66 -21.44 5.51
CA ASP A 81 -1.67 -21.76 6.52
C ASP A 81 -1.04 -20.50 7.13
N ALA A 82 -1.02 -20.44 8.46
CA ALA A 82 -0.51 -19.27 9.19
C ALA A 82 0.99 -19.04 8.96
N LYS A 83 1.79 -20.12 8.78
CA LYS A 83 3.21 -20.01 8.49
C LYS A 83 3.42 -19.41 7.10
N LEU A 84 2.66 -19.87 6.11
CA LEU A 84 2.70 -19.34 4.76
C LEU A 84 2.39 -17.84 4.73
N VAL A 85 1.36 -17.39 5.45
CA VAL A 85 1.01 -15.97 5.56
C VAL A 85 2.12 -15.17 6.26
N SER A 86 2.69 -15.70 7.34
CA SER A 86 3.84 -15.07 8.01
C SER A 86 5.04 -14.90 7.06
N ASP A 87 5.32 -15.89 6.23
CA ASP A 87 6.40 -15.81 5.24
C ASP A 87 6.08 -14.79 4.14
N MET A 88 4.82 -14.69 3.69
CA MET A 88 4.39 -13.63 2.78
C MET A 88 4.62 -12.22 3.36
N VAL A 89 4.29 -12.01 4.63
CA VAL A 89 4.51 -10.71 5.31
C VAL A 89 6.00 -10.41 5.43
N LYS A 90 6.87 -11.41 5.69
CA LYS A 90 8.33 -11.21 5.69
C LYS A 90 8.86 -10.74 4.33
N VAL A 91 8.36 -11.30 3.23
CA VAL A 91 8.73 -10.83 1.89
C VAL A 91 8.27 -9.39 1.68
N ALA A 92 7.06 -9.04 2.13
CA ALA A 92 6.57 -7.67 2.06
C ALA A 92 7.46 -6.70 2.84
N ASP A 93 7.94 -7.09 4.02
CA ASP A 93 8.85 -6.27 4.83
C ASP A 93 10.20 -6.07 4.13
N LEU A 94 10.73 -7.09 3.47
CA LEU A 94 11.95 -6.95 2.65
C LEU A 94 11.74 -5.96 1.50
N THR A 95 10.60 -5.99 0.81
CA THR A 95 10.30 -5.01 -0.24
C THR A 95 10.17 -3.59 0.30
N ARG A 96 9.59 -3.43 1.49
CA ARG A 96 9.46 -2.12 2.17
C ARG A 96 10.82 -1.55 2.57
N GLN A 97 11.71 -2.39 3.07
CA GLN A 97 13.08 -2.00 3.39
C GLN A 97 13.86 -1.62 2.13
N GLY A 98 13.77 -2.43 1.06
CA GLY A 98 14.38 -2.11 -0.22
C GLY A 98 13.88 -0.79 -0.81
N PHE A 99 12.57 -0.50 -0.66
CA PHE A 99 11.99 0.78 -1.07
C PHE A 99 12.53 1.95 -0.24
N ILE A 100 12.63 1.82 1.08
CA ILE A 100 13.18 2.87 1.97
C ILE A 100 14.65 3.13 1.65
N ASN A 101 15.41 2.08 1.31
CA ASN A 101 16.83 2.19 0.96
C ASN A 101 17.03 2.75 -0.47
N GLY A 102 15.99 2.81 -1.29
CA GLY A 102 16.07 3.23 -2.68
C GLY A 102 16.54 2.12 -3.65
N ASP A 103 16.54 0.85 -3.20
CA ASP A 103 16.94 -0.29 -4.01
C ASP A 103 15.86 -0.68 -5.04
N ILE A 104 14.61 -0.40 -4.70
CA ILE A 104 13.43 -0.64 -5.56
C ILE A 104 12.45 0.54 -5.46
N SER A 105 11.71 0.78 -6.53
CA SER A 105 10.69 1.85 -6.61
C SER A 105 9.28 1.36 -6.28
N THR A 106 9.06 0.06 -6.26
CA THR A 106 7.74 -0.56 -6.02
C THR A 106 7.70 -1.17 -4.63
N VAL A 107 6.68 -0.82 -3.84
CA VAL A 107 6.52 -1.32 -2.46
C VAL A 107 5.30 -2.21 -2.32
N MET A 108 5.43 -3.29 -1.55
CA MET A 108 4.32 -4.18 -1.25
C MET A 108 3.49 -3.65 -0.07
N SER A 109 2.28 -3.19 -0.37
CA SER A 109 1.31 -2.77 0.65
C SER A 109 0.63 -3.98 1.31
N PRO A 110 0.01 -3.83 2.49
CA PRO A 110 -0.81 -4.89 3.10
C PRO A 110 -1.94 -5.39 2.18
N ARG A 111 -2.51 -4.51 1.35
CA ARG A 111 -3.49 -4.90 0.32
C ARG A 111 -2.89 -5.86 -0.70
N THR A 112 -1.65 -5.63 -1.09
CA THR A 112 -0.95 -6.51 -2.05
C THR A 112 -0.68 -7.88 -1.42
N VAL A 113 -0.34 -7.95 -0.13
CA VAL A 113 -0.16 -9.22 0.60
C VAL A 113 -1.49 -10.00 0.64
N ILE A 114 -2.61 -9.34 0.94
CA ILE A 114 -3.94 -9.97 0.91
C ILE A 114 -4.25 -10.51 -0.48
N THR A 115 -4.02 -9.71 -1.53
CA THR A 115 -4.23 -10.15 -2.92
C THR A 115 -3.35 -11.33 -3.28
N TRP A 116 -2.08 -11.32 -2.86
CA TRP A 116 -1.18 -12.46 -3.07
C TRP A 116 -1.68 -13.72 -2.38
N ALA A 117 -2.09 -13.62 -1.13
CA ALA A 117 -2.66 -14.75 -0.39
C ALA A 117 -3.93 -15.31 -1.06
N GLN A 118 -4.85 -14.43 -1.48
CA GLN A 118 -6.06 -14.83 -2.21
C GLN A 118 -5.73 -15.52 -3.54
N ASN A 119 -4.79 -14.99 -4.31
CA ASN A 119 -4.33 -15.60 -5.55
C ASN A 119 -3.63 -16.94 -5.30
N THR A 120 -2.90 -17.07 -4.19
CA THR A 120 -2.31 -18.36 -3.79
C THR A 120 -3.39 -19.40 -3.51
N ALA A 121 -4.51 -19.02 -2.91
CA ALA A 121 -5.64 -19.92 -2.70
C ALA A 121 -6.26 -20.40 -4.04
N ILE A 122 -6.25 -19.54 -5.07
CA ILE A 122 -6.77 -19.85 -6.41
C ILE A 122 -5.79 -20.74 -7.18
N PHE A 123 -4.53 -20.33 -7.31
CA PHE A 123 -3.53 -20.98 -8.16
C PHE A 123 -2.83 -22.15 -7.49
N LYS A 124 -2.94 -22.31 -6.16
CA LYS A 124 -2.27 -23.33 -5.36
C LYS A 124 -0.72 -23.29 -5.43
N ASP A 125 -0.18 -22.18 -5.89
CA ASP A 125 1.25 -21.92 -6.03
C ASP A 125 1.57 -20.51 -5.53
N PRO A 126 2.23 -20.35 -4.37
CA PRO A 126 2.55 -19.04 -3.82
C PRO A 126 3.56 -18.26 -4.68
N GLY A 127 4.49 -18.94 -5.37
CA GLY A 127 5.47 -18.29 -6.24
C GLY A 127 4.83 -17.72 -7.49
N PHE A 128 3.95 -18.50 -8.15
CA PHE A 128 3.19 -18.04 -9.30
C PHE A 128 2.24 -16.89 -8.91
N ALA A 129 1.53 -17.03 -7.79
CA ALA A 129 0.68 -15.97 -7.27
C ALA A 129 1.46 -14.68 -6.93
N PHE A 130 2.69 -14.80 -6.37
CA PHE A 130 3.58 -13.66 -6.12
C PHE A 130 3.95 -12.94 -7.42
N ARG A 131 4.35 -13.69 -8.44
CA ARG A 131 4.67 -13.14 -9.75
C ARG A 131 3.52 -12.30 -10.31
N LEU A 132 2.30 -12.83 -10.28
CA LEU A 132 1.12 -12.16 -10.82
C LEU A 132 0.67 -10.97 -9.96
N SER A 133 0.79 -11.09 -8.65
CA SER A 133 0.30 -10.06 -7.71
C SER A 133 1.26 -8.89 -7.56
N PHE A 134 2.57 -9.13 -7.67
CA PHE A 134 3.58 -8.12 -7.37
C PHE A 134 4.71 -8.04 -8.40
N LEU A 135 5.46 -9.11 -8.66
CA LEU A 135 6.69 -9.05 -9.46
C LEU A 135 6.47 -8.44 -10.86
N ASN A 136 5.37 -8.80 -11.53
CA ASN A 136 5.06 -8.28 -12.86
C ASN A 136 4.72 -6.77 -12.88
N LYS A 137 4.49 -6.17 -11.73
CA LYS A 137 4.25 -4.72 -11.58
C LYS A 137 5.54 -3.94 -11.31
N CYS A 138 6.62 -4.64 -10.94
CA CYS A 138 7.91 -4.03 -10.70
C CYS A 138 8.60 -3.68 -12.02
N ASP A 139 9.44 -2.64 -11.97
CA ASP A 139 10.33 -2.32 -13.09
C ASP A 139 11.21 -3.55 -13.43
N GLU A 140 11.53 -3.69 -14.70
CA GLU A 140 12.28 -4.85 -15.20
C GLU A 140 13.65 -4.99 -14.54
N THR A 141 14.29 -3.85 -14.25
CA THR A 141 15.60 -3.78 -13.60
C THR A 141 15.58 -4.22 -12.13
N GLU A 142 14.43 -4.12 -11.47
CA GLU A 142 14.24 -4.45 -10.05
C GLU A 142 13.79 -5.91 -9.84
N ARG A 143 13.27 -6.58 -10.88
CA ARG A 143 12.66 -7.90 -10.75
C ARG A 143 13.60 -8.95 -10.20
N MET A 144 14.88 -8.90 -10.54
CA MET A 144 15.87 -9.84 -9.99
C MET A 144 15.99 -9.70 -8.47
N LEU A 145 16.12 -8.47 -7.97
CA LEU A 145 16.24 -8.21 -6.55
C LEU A 145 14.95 -8.59 -5.80
N VAL A 146 13.79 -8.29 -6.38
CA VAL A 146 12.48 -8.67 -5.81
C VAL A 146 12.31 -10.19 -5.77
N ALA A 147 12.80 -10.91 -6.80
CA ALA A 147 12.82 -12.38 -6.81
C ALA A 147 13.73 -12.94 -5.71
N GLU A 148 14.88 -12.32 -5.47
CA GLU A 148 15.78 -12.70 -4.36
C GLU A 148 15.10 -12.53 -2.99
N TYR A 149 14.27 -11.49 -2.78
CA TYR A 149 13.53 -11.33 -1.52
C TYR A 149 12.58 -12.51 -1.29
N TYR A 150 11.90 -12.96 -2.34
CA TYR A 150 11.07 -14.16 -2.28
C TYR A 150 11.91 -15.40 -1.94
N GLN A 151 12.99 -15.64 -2.69
CA GLN A 151 13.87 -16.79 -2.49
C GLN A 151 14.46 -16.87 -1.09
N ARG A 152 14.86 -15.73 -0.50
CA ARG A 152 15.40 -15.67 0.88
C ARG A 152 14.42 -16.19 1.93
N VAL A 153 13.13 -16.01 1.72
CA VAL A 153 12.11 -16.40 2.70
C VAL A 153 11.55 -17.79 2.40
N PHE A 154 11.28 -18.08 1.13
CA PHE A 154 10.66 -19.35 0.71
C PHE A 154 11.66 -20.46 0.40
N GLY A 155 12.93 -20.14 0.21
CA GLY A 155 13.99 -21.10 -0.11
C GLY A 155 13.90 -21.71 -1.50
N THR A 156 13.02 -21.19 -2.35
CA THR A 156 12.79 -21.68 -3.72
C THR A 156 12.80 -20.52 -4.70
N ASP A 157 13.23 -20.80 -5.93
CA ASP A 157 13.13 -19.82 -7.01
C ASP A 157 11.68 -19.61 -7.45
N LEU A 158 11.40 -18.44 -8.00
CA LEU A 158 10.10 -18.17 -8.57
C LEU A 158 9.90 -18.98 -9.86
N PRO A 159 8.70 -19.54 -10.09
CA PRO A 159 8.39 -20.22 -11.35
C PRO A 159 8.54 -19.25 -12.53
N GLU A 160 8.94 -19.79 -13.69
CA GLU A 160 9.02 -19.02 -14.92
C GLU A 160 7.67 -18.37 -15.29
N SER A 161 7.72 -17.24 -15.98
CA SER A 161 6.50 -16.63 -16.52
C SER A 161 5.91 -17.54 -17.60
N VAL A 162 4.60 -17.76 -17.55
CA VAL A 162 3.87 -18.56 -18.54
C VAL A 162 3.99 -17.98 -19.95
N VAL A 163 4.28 -16.67 -20.07
CA VAL A 163 4.41 -15.94 -21.34
C VAL A 163 5.78 -16.17 -22.03
N GLY A 164 6.72 -16.84 -21.37
CA GLY A 164 8.08 -17.04 -21.88
C GLY A 164 8.33 -18.34 -22.66
N LYS A 165 7.30 -19.16 -22.91
CA LYS A 165 7.40 -20.36 -23.72
C LYS A 165 6.62 -20.18 -25.02
N GLY A 166 7.14 -19.34 -25.88
CA GLY A 166 6.81 -19.30 -27.29
C GLY A 166 8.00 -19.81 -28.10
#